data_1548f4599557160069a6b9d8b7c2cd89
#
_entry.id   1548f4599557160069a6b9d8b7c2cd89
#
_cell.length_a   1.000
_cell.length_b   1.000
_cell.length_c   1.000
_cell.angle_alpha   90.00
_cell.angle_beta   90.00
_cell.angle_gamma   90.00
#
_symmetry.space_group_name_H-M   'P 1'
#
loop_
_entity.id
_entity.type
_entity.pdbx_description
1 polymer ?
#
loop_
_entity_poly.entity_id
_entity_poly.type
_entity_poly.pdbx_seq_one_letter_code
_entity_poly.pdbx_strand_id
1 'polypeptide(L)'
;AELIGSTQVQGRASLGGNLCNASPAADSVPAMIAAGAVARVIGPDGQRDVAVEDIATGPGKTSLASGEIVASIFLPKRPANSGDAYLRFIPRTEMDIAVVGVGISLSLDGDGVCTAARVGLGAVAPTALLVDAAADALIDSKLDEAAMDNLAAAVSAACSPIDDKRGTVEFRTDIAGVLARRVASIAFTRAGK
;
A
#
# COMPACT_ATOMS: atom_id res chain seq x y z
N ALA A 1 -10.34 2.23 -7.28
CA ALA A 1 -10.97 1.31 -8.24
C ALA A 1 -10.59 1.64 -9.68
N GLU A 2 -10.54 2.92 -10.06
CA GLU A 2 -10.24 3.37 -11.43
C GLU A 2 -8.81 3.05 -11.92
N LEU A 3 -7.94 2.62 -11.04
CA LEU A 3 -6.56 2.26 -11.38
C LEU A 3 -6.39 0.77 -11.75
N ILE A 4 -7.39 -0.07 -11.53
CA ILE A 4 -7.31 -1.52 -11.80
C ILE A 4 -7.62 -1.77 -13.28
N GLY A 5 -6.59 -2.12 -14.05
CA GLY A 5 -6.71 -2.45 -15.47
C GLY A 5 -7.32 -1.31 -16.32
N SER A 6 -8.18 -1.69 -17.26
CA SER A 6 -8.96 -0.76 -18.09
C SER A 6 -10.44 -0.78 -17.70
N THR A 7 -11.23 0.08 -18.30
CA THR A 7 -12.69 0.15 -18.14
C THR A 7 -13.37 -1.21 -18.31
N GLN A 8 -12.90 -2.04 -19.25
CA GLN A 8 -13.44 -3.39 -19.48
C GLN A 8 -13.19 -4.33 -18.29
N VAL A 9 -12.02 -4.22 -17.66
CA VAL A 9 -11.66 -5.04 -16.48
C VAL A 9 -12.38 -4.53 -15.24
N GLN A 10 -12.50 -3.20 -15.09
CA GLN A 10 -13.12 -2.54 -13.93
C GLN A 10 -14.58 -2.94 -13.71
N GLY A 11 -15.32 -3.24 -14.77
CA GLY A 11 -16.68 -3.74 -14.68
C GLY A 11 -16.82 -5.10 -13.98
N ARG A 12 -15.73 -5.83 -13.79
CA ARG A 12 -15.68 -7.14 -13.13
C ARG A 12 -14.69 -7.23 -11.98
N ALA A 13 -13.82 -6.24 -11.82
CA ALA A 13 -12.82 -6.20 -10.77
C ALA A 13 -13.47 -5.98 -9.40
N SER A 14 -12.92 -6.62 -8.38
CA SER A 14 -13.29 -6.40 -6.98
C SER A 14 -12.03 -6.26 -6.12
N LEU A 15 -12.16 -5.61 -4.97
CA LEU A 15 -11.07 -5.50 -3.99
C LEU A 15 -10.62 -6.88 -3.51
N GLY A 16 -11.58 -7.77 -3.19
CA GLY A 16 -11.29 -9.14 -2.77
C GLY A 16 -10.59 -9.95 -3.86
N GLY A 17 -11.01 -9.83 -5.13
CA GLY A 17 -10.35 -10.48 -6.26
C GLY A 17 -8.93 -9.98 -6.49
N ASN A 18 -8.70 -8.67 -6.39
CA ASN A 18 -7.37 -8.08 -6.54
C ASN A 18 -6.43 -8.50 -5.38
N LEU A 19 -6.95 -8.58 -4.16
CA LEU A 19 -6.22 -9.08 -2.99
C LEU A 19 -5.87 -10.57 -3.12
N CYS A 20 -6.88 -11.42 -3.39
CA CYS A 20 -6.71 -12.87 -3.44
C CYS A 20 -5.93 -13.35 -4.68
N ASN A 21 -5.79 -12.52 -5.72
CA ASN A 21 -4.88 -12.80 -6.82
C ASN A 21 -3.40 -12.82 -6.36
N ALA A 22 -3.11 -12.22 -5.21
CA ALA A 22 -1.80 -12.18 -4.57
C ALA A 22 -0.67 -11.76 -5.53
N SER A 23 -0.98 -10.85 -6.48
CA SER A 23 0.05 -10.22 -7.31
C SER A 23 0.82 -9.19 -6.48
N PRO A 24 2.17 -9.19 -6.52
CA PRO A 24 2.95 -8.11 -5.90
C PRO A 24 2.57 -6.72 -6.38
N ALA A 25 2.09 -6.62 -7.62
CA ALA A 25 1.68 -5.37 -8.27
C ALA A 25 0.17 -5.12 -8.21
N ALA A 26 -0.55 -5.74 -7.27
CA ALA A 26 -1.98 -5.53 -7.09
C ALA A 26 -2.27 -4.08 -6.68
N ASP A 27 -2.97 -3.32 -7.54
CA ASP A 27 -3.12 -1.87 -7.44
C ASP A 27 -3.83 -1.39 -6.17
N SER A 28 -4.77 -2.16 -5.63
CA SER A 28 -5.53 -1.75 -4.44
C SER A 28 -4.86 -2.12 -3.12
N VAL A 29 -3.93 -3.08 -3.12
CA VAL A 29 -3.40 -3.67 -1.89
C VAL A 29 -2.56 -2.68 -1.07
N PRO A 30 -1.61 -1.90 -1.62
CA PRO A 30 -0.87 -0.93 -0.82
C PRO A 30 -1.75 0.16 -0.21
N ALA A 31 -2.82 0.57 -0.91
CA ALA A 31 -3.79 1.53 -0.37
C ALA A 31 -4.60 0.94 0.78
N MET A 32 -5.00 -0.34 0.69
CA MET A 32 -5.68 -1.05 1.78
C MET A 32 -4.77 -1.25 2.99
N ILE A 33 -3.50 -1.58 2.79
CA ILE A 33 -2.47 -1.68 3.85
C ILE A 33 -2.33 -0.32 4.57
N ALA A 34 -2.17 0.76 3.83
CA ALA A 34 -2.08 2.11 4.39
C ALA A 34 -3.35 2.49 5.19
N ALA A 35 -4.52 2.08 4.71
CA ALA A 35 -5.79 2.31 5.40
C ALA A 35 -6.00 1.40 6.63
N GLY A 36 -5.12 0.44 6.90
CA GLY A 36 -5.27 -0.53 7.98
C GLY A 36 -6.45 -1.48 7.77
N ALA A 37 -6.71 -1.86 6.52
CA ALA A 37 -7.84 -2.70 6.16
C ALA A 37 -7.68 -4.14 6.71
N VAL A 38 -8.81 -4.75 7.06
CA VAL A 38 -8.89 -6.12 7.58
C VAL A 38 -9.81 -6.94 6.68
N ALA A 39 -9.32 -8.09 6.24
CA ALA A 39 -10.11 -9.06 5.48
C ALA A 39 -10.82 -10.02 6.44
N ARG A 40 -12.14 -10.13 6.32
CA ARG A 40 -12.92 -11.19 6.98
C ARG A 40 -12.90 -12.44 6.12
N VAL A 41 -12.31 -13.48 6.65
CA VAL A 41 -12.20 -14.79 6.03
C VAL A 41 -13.24 -15.72 6.65
N ILE A 42 -13.95 -16.47 5.81
CA ILE A 42 -14.93 -17.48 6.20
C ILE A 42 -14.54 -18.81 5.56
N GLY A 43 -14.59 -19.88 6.33
CA GLY A 43 -14.27 -21.23 5.91
C GLY A 43 -15.05 -22.30 6.68
N PRO A 44 -14.74 -23.58 6.44
CA PRO A 44 -15.42 -24.71 7.12
C PRO A 44 -15.31 -24.64 8.64
N ASP A 45 -14.21 -24.12 9.17
CA ASP A 45 -13.93 -24.05 10.61
C ASP A 45 -14.41 -22.75 11.28
N GLY A 46 -15.16 -21.90 10.54
CA GLY A 46 -15.71 -20.66 11.05
C GLY A 46 -15.17 -19.41 10.33
N GLN A 47 -15.08 -18.31 11.08
CA GLN A 47 -14.58 -17.03 10.55
C GLN A 47 -13.38 -16.51 11.35
N ARG A 48 -12.51 -15.78 10.65
CA ARG A 48 -11.37 -15.06 11.25
C ARG A 48 -11.12 -13.74 10.51
N ASP A 49 -10.57 -12.78 11.22
CA ASP A 49 -10.14 -11.51 10.65
C ASP A 49 -8.62 -11.54 10.45
N VAL A 50 -8.17 -11.11 9.28
CA VAL A 50 -6.76 -11.13 8.85
C VAL A 50 -6.40 -9.75 8.33
N ALA A 51 -5.28 -9.18 8.76
CA ALA A 51 -4.77 -7.94 8.18
C ALA A 51 -4.52 -8.14 6.67
N VAL A 52 -4.80 -7.13 5.86
CA VAL A 52 -4.68 -7.26 4.39
C VAL A 52 -3.26 -7.61 3.96
N GLU A 53 -2.26 -7.09 4.66
CA GLU A 53 -0.83 -7.39 4.45
C GLU A 53 -0.48 -8.87 4.64
N ASP A 54 -1.25 -9.62 5.45
CA ASP A 54 -1.01 -11.03 5.78
C ASP A 54 -1.77 -12.01 4.87
N ILE A 55 -2.56 -11.51 3.92
CA ILE A 55 -3.29 -12.38 2.97
C ILE A 55 -2.34 -12.96 1.92
N ALA A 56 -1.51 -12.14 1.28
CA ALA A 56 -0.55 -12.61 0.29
C ALA A 56 0.73 -13.14 0.97
N THR A 57 1.09 -14.39 0.71
CA THR A 57 2.30 -15.05 1.24
C THR A 57 3.40 -15.22 0.19
N GLY A 58 3.13 -14.85 -1.05
CA GLY A 58 4.03 -14.88 -2.19
C GLY A 58 3.26 -14.63 -3.48
N PRO A 59 3.94 -14.51 -4.63
CA PRO A 59 3.27 -14.31 -5.90
C PRO A 59 2.27 -15.45 -6.21
N GLY A 60 0.99 -15.10 -6.32
CA GLY A 60 -0.10 -16.06 -6.57
C GLY A 60 -0.39 -16.99 -5.40
N LYS A 61 0.11 -16.70 -4.19
CA LYS A 61 -0.09 -17.52 -2.99
C LYS A 61 -0.72 -16.69 -1.87
N THR A 62 -1.67 -17.29 -1.17
CA THR A 62 -2.36 -16.66 -0.04
C THR A 62 -2.24 -17.50 1.23
N SER A 63 -2.52 -16.89 2.39
CA SER A 63 -2.65 -17.54 3.69
C SER A 63 -4.01 -18.24 3.89
N LEU A 64 -4.88 -18.25 2.86
CA LEU A 64 -6.17 -18.90 2.93
C LEU A 64 -6.02 -20.41 2.89
N ALA A 65 -6.67 -21.10 3.83
CA ALA A 65 -6.76 -22.55 3.84
C ALA A 65 -7.76 -23.05 2.78
N SER A 66 -7.74 -24.35 2.50
CA SER A 66 -8.70 -24.97 1.57
C SER A 66 -10.14 -24.76 2.04
N GLY A 67 -10.98 -24.20 1.18
CA GLY A 67 -12.37 -23.87 1.49
C GLY A 67 -12.58 -22.51 2.16
N GLU A 68 -11.51 -21.75 2.45
CA GLU A 68 -11.63 -20.37 2.92
C GLU A 68 -11.83 -19.38 1.78
N ILE A 69 -12.64 -18.36 2.01
CA ILE A 69 -12.85 -17.22 1.12
C ILE A 69 -12.75 -15.90 1.88
N VAL A 70 -12.31 -14.85 1.21
CA VAL A 70 -12.45 -13.47 1.72
C VAL A 70 -13.90 -13.03 1.46
N ALA A 71 -14.70 -12.94 2.51
CA ALA A 71 -16.12 -12.60 2.43
C ALA A 71 -16.37 -11.09 2.41
N SER A 72 -15.55 -10.32 3.14
CA SER A 72 -15.63 -8.86 3.18
C SER A 72 -14.29 -8.23 3.55
N ILE A 73 -14.14 -6.95 3.24
CA ILE A 73 -13.00 -6.12 3.65
C ILE A 73 -13.56 -4.99 4.51
N PHE A 74 -13.07 -4.89 5.73
CA PHE A 74 -13.38 -3.81 6.65
C PHE A 74 -12.33 -2.71 6.53
N LEU A 75 -12.79 -1.48 6.30
CA LEU A 75 -11.97 -0.27 6.35
C LEU A 75 -12.26 0.44 7.66
N PRO A 76 -11.28 0.62 8.56
CA PRO A 76 -11.49 1.33 9.81
C PRO A 76 -11.89 2.78 9.57
N LYS A 77 -12.68 3.33 10.49
CA LYS A 77 -13.04 4.75 10.45
C LYS A 77 -11.78 5.60 10.56
N ARG A 78 -11.64 6.57 9.66
CA ARG A 78 -10.52 7.52 9.71
C ARG A 78 -10.56 8.36 10.98
N PRO A 79 -9.43 8.54 11.67
CA PRO A 79 -9.30 9.52 12.75
C PRO A 79 -9.56 10.94 12.23
N ALA A 80 -9.89 11.85 13.14
CA ALA A 80 -9.84 13.28 12.85
C ALA A 80 -8.40 13.69 12.50
N ASN A 81 -8.23 14.77 11.75
CA ASN A 81 -6.94 15.30 11.30
C ASN A 81 -6.06 14.23 10.63
N SER A 82 -6.66 13.34 9.85
CA SER A 82 -5.94 12.31 9.11
C SER A 82 -6.09 12.49 7.61
N GLY A 83 -5.03 12.13 6.89
CA GLY A 83 -4.99 12.15 5.44
C GLY A 83 -4.35 10.89 4.90
N ASP A 84 -4.77 10.51 3.71
CA ASP A 84 -4.19 9.38 2.99
C ASP A 84 -3.96 9.74 1.53
N ALA A 85 -3.05 9.03 0.90
CA ALA A 85 -2.82 9.09 -0.53
C ALA A 85 -2.27 7.76 -1.04
N TYR A 86 -2.50 7.50 -2.32
CA TYR A 86 -1.90 6.41 -3.07
C TYR A 86 -1.44 6.92 -4.42
N LEU A 87 -0.21 6.60 -4.79
CA LEU A 87 0.32 6.79 -6.14
C LEU A 87 0.93 5.49 -6.64
N ARG A 88 0.83 5.26 -7.94
CA ARG A 88 1.58 4.22 -8.63
C ARG A 88 2.37 4.81 -9.78
N PHE A 89 3.49 4.21 -10.09
CA PHE A 89 4.24 4.46 -11.31
C PHE A 89 3.99 3.32 -12.30
N ILE A 90 3.63 3.68 -13.53
CA ILE A 90 3.46 2.78 -14.67
C ILE A 90 4.13 3.38 -15.90
N PRO A 91 4.70 2.57 -16.83
CA PRO A 91 5.35 3.10 -18.03
C PRO A 91 4.37 3.68 -19.06
N ARG A 92 3.12 3.23 -19.04
CA ARG A 92 2.05 3.66 -19.96
C ARG A 92 0.87 4.20 -19.18
N THR A 93 -0.12 4.74 -19.89
CA THR A 93 -1.28 5.39 -19.26
C THR A 93 -2.36 4.41 -18.81
N GLU A 94 -2.50 3.27 -19.49
CA GLU A 94 -3.55 2.27 -19.21
C GLU A 94 -3.03 0.84 -19.36
N MET A 95 -3.72 -0.10 -18.70
CA MET A 95 -3.49 -1.54 -18.80
C MET A 95 -2.03 -1.94 -18.60
N ASP A 96 -1.34 -1.29 -17.66
CA ASP A 96 0.01 -1.66 -17.34
C ASP A 96 0.15 -2.10 -15.87
N ILE A 97 1.09 -3.00 -15.66
CA ILE A 97 1.43 -3.49 -14.32
C ILE A 97 2.24 -2.41 -13.61
N ALA A 98 1.90 -2.12 -12.36
CA ALA A 98 2.64 -1.17 -11.56
C ALA A 98 4.13 -1.57 -11.46
N VAL A 99 4.99 -0.60 -11.70
CA VAL A 99 6.43 -0.71 -11.46
C VAL A 99 6.71 -0.50 -9.98
N VAL A 100 6.01 0.47 -9.39
CA VAL A 100 6.01 0.80 -7.96
C VAL A 100 4.63 1.31 -7.58
N GLY A 101 4.13 0.93 -6.42
CA GLY A 101 2.94 1.50 -5.79
C GLY A 101 3.26 1.89 -4.34
N VAL A 102 2.82 3.07 -3.90
CA VAL A 102 2.99 3.55 -2.53
C VAL A 102 1.68 4.08 -2.01
N GLY A 103 1.24 3.59 -0.85
CA GLY A 103 0.11 4.11 -0.09
C GLY A 103 0.59 4.62 1.27
N ILE A 104 0.17 5.80 1.68
CA ILE A 104 0.46 6.36 3.01
C ILE A 104 -0.83 6.89 3.61
N SER A 105 -1.08 6.56 4.87
CA SER A 105 -2.06 7.19 5.74
C SER A 105 -1.33 7.75 6.95
N LEU A 106 -1.68 8.97 7.38
CA LEU A 106 -1.11 9.60 8.57
C LEU A 106 -2.16 10.42 9.32
N SER A 107 -1.89 10.68 10.59
CA SER A 107 -2.70 11.53 11.45
C SER A 107 -1.83 12.60 12.08
N LEU A 108 -2.39 13.80 12.27
CA LEU A 108 -1.71 14.94 12.86
C LEU A 108 -2.36 15.32 14.19
N ASP A 109 -1.58 15.87 15.10
CA ASP A 109 -2.09 16.56 16.26
C ASP A 109 -2.53 18.01 15.93
N GLY A 110 -2.90 18.78 16.97
CA GLY A 110 -3.31 20.18 16.83
C GLY A 110 -2.21 21.14 16.39
N ASP A 111 -0.95 20.77 16.54
CA ASP A 111 0.24 21.55 16.16
C ASP A 111 0.79 21.14 14.79
N GLY A 112 0.13 20.17 14.11
CA GLY A 112 0.51 19.65 12.80
C GLY A 112 1.69 18.66 12.85
N VAL A 113 1.93 18.05 14.01
CA VAL A 113 2.93 16.98 14.16
C VAL A 113 2.29 15.63 13.83
N CYS A 114 2.97 14.79 13.09
CA CYS A 114 2.52 13.45 12.75
C CYS A 114 2.54 12.55 14.00
N THR A 115 1.39 12.03 14.39
CA THR A 115 1.23 11.17 15.57
C THR A 115 1.06 9.70 15.25
N ALA A 116 0.68 9.39 14.01
CA ALA A 116 0.55 8.02 13.52
C ALA A 116 0.74 8.00 12.01
N ALA A 117 1.36 6.96 11.50
CA ALA A 117 1.48 6.73 10.06
C ALA A 117 1.42 5.22 9.74
N ARG A 118 1.00 4.90 8.52
CA ARG A 118 1.11 3.56 7.92
C ARG A 118 1.59 3.72 6.49
N VAL A 119 2.57 2.94 6.09
CA VAL A 119 3.18 2.98 4.76
C VAL A 119 3.07 1.62 4.11
N GLY A 120 2.31 1.55 3.01
CA GLY A 120 2.14 0.34 2.20
C GLY A 120 2.90 0.46 0.88
N LEU A 121 3.64 -0.59 0.51
CA LEU A 121 4.37 -0.67 -0.76
C LEU A 121 3.84 -1.80 -1.63
N GLY A 122 3.83 -1.60 -2.94
CA GLY A 122 3.51 -2.63 -3.93
C GLY A 122 4.49 -2.65 -5.09
N ALA A 123 4.61 -3.80 -5.73
CA ALA A 123 5.47 -4.08 -6.88
C ALA A 123 6.98 -4.01 -6.61
N VAL A 124 7.41 -3.87 -5.37
CA VAL A 124 8.83 -3.72 -4.98
C VAL A 124 9.37 -4.86 -4.11
N ALA A 125 8.59 -5.92 -3.93
CA ALA A 125 8.94 -7.13 -3.19
C ALA A 125 8.07 -8.30 -3.69
N PRO A 126 8.29 -9.56 -3.26
CA PRO A 126 7.44 -10.70 -3.62
C PRO A 126 5.97 -10.57 -3.21
N THR A 127 5.66 -9.74 -2.21
CA THR A 127 4.30 -9.37 -1.78
C THR A 127 4.21 -7.85 -1.61
N ALA A 128 3.00 -7.32 -1.47
CA ALA A 128 2.83 -5.96 -0.95
C ALA A 128 3.26 -5.93 0.52
N LEU A 129 3.88 -4.83 0.93
CA LEU A 129 4.51 -4.68 2.25
C LEU A 129 3.82 -3.60 3.09
N LEU A 130 3.70 -3.84 4.39
CA LEU A 130 3.62 -2.81 5.41
C LEU A 130 5.04 -2.51 5.88
N VAL A 131 5.45 -1.23 5.91
CA VAL A 131 6.82 -0.83 6.26
C VAL A 131 6.80 0.07 7.49
N ASP A 132 6.92 -0.53 8.66
CA ASP A 132 6.87 0.18 9.96
C ASP A 132 8.02 1.20 10.07
N ALA A 133 9.25 0.86 9.68
CA ALA A 133 10.38 1.78 9.70
C ALA A 133 10.15 3.06 8.86
N ALA A 134 9.36 2.96 7.79
CA ALA A 134 8.98 4.14 6.99
C ALA A 134 7.89 4.97 7.68
N ALA A 135 7.00 4.33 8.43
CA ALA A 135 6.02 5.02 9.27
C ALA A 135 6.70 5.75 10.43
N ASP A 136 7.64 5.09 11.11
CA ASP A 136 8.41 5.66 12.23
C ASP A 136 9.20 6.90 11.81
N ALA A 137 9.69 6.95 10.56
CA ALA A 137 10.39 8.12 10.02
C ALA A 137 9.53 9.39 9.95
N LEU A 138 8.20 9.25 9.90
CA LEU A 138 7.25 10.36 9.83
C LEU A 138 6.73 10.78 11.21
N ILE A 139 6.67 9.86 12.18
CA ILE A 139 6.14 10.11 13.52
C ILE A 139 7.01 11.13 14.25
N ASP A 140 6.38 11.98 15.08
CA ASP A 140 6.98 13.08 15.83
C ASP A 140 7.62 14.17 14.94
N SER A 141 7.28 14.24 13.65
CA SER A 141 7.76 15.24 12.71
C SER A 141 6.61 16.08 12.10
N LYS A 142 6.96 17.22 11.50
CA LYS A 142 6.06 18.00 10.62
C LYS A 142 6.35 17.71 9.15
N LEU A 143 6.86 16.54 8.85
CA LEU A 143 7.31 16.12 7.52
C LEU A 143 8.34 17.10 6.93
N ASP A 144 9.28 17.53 7.74
CA ASP A 144 10.42 18.32 7.28
C ASP A 144 11.32 17.49 6.35
N GLU A 145 12.35 18.14 5.78
CA GLU A 145 13.22 17.50 4.79
C GLU A 145 13.93 16.28 5.36
N ALA A 146 14.36 16.33 6.63
CA ALA A 146 15.04 15.21 7.29
C ALA A 146 14.10 14.00 7.47
N ALA A 147 12.87 14.22 7.91
CA ALA A 147 11.85 13.15 8.00
C ALA A 147 11.54 12.55 6.63
N MET A 148 11.45 13.37 5.60
CA MET A 148 11.19 12.93 4.22
C MET A 148 12.37 12.16 3.64
N ASP A 149 13.60 12.51 3.95
CA ASP A 149 14.80 11.75 3.55
C ASP A 149 14.87 10.40 4.27
N ASN A 150 14.57 10.38 5.58
CA ASN A 150 14.49 9.14 6.35
C ASN A 150 13.38 8.21 5.84
N LEU A 151 12.21 8.76 5.49
CA LEU A 151 11.13 8.02 4.84
C LEU A 151 11.61 7.36 3.54
N ALA A 152 12.24 8.12 2.66
CA ALA A 152 12.74 7.62 1.38
C ALA A 152 13.78 6.52 1.59
N ALA A 153 14.71 6.70 2.53
CA ALA A 153 15.73 5.71 2.87
C ALA A 153 15.12 4.42 3.42
N ALA A 154 14.15 4.51 4.35
CA ALA A 154 13.47 3.36 4.91
C ALA A 154 12.65 2.58 3.85
N VAL A 155 11.96 3.29 2.97
CA VAL A 155 11.25 2.68 1.83
C VAL A 155 12.20 1.96 0.89
N SER A 156 13.31 2.61 0.50
CA SER A 156 14.32 1.99 -0.37
C SER A 156 14.95 0.74 0.27
N ALA A 157 15.22 0.78 1.57
CA ALA A 157 15.79 -0.36 2.31
C ALA A 157 14.83 -1.56 2.40
N ALA A 158 13.51 -1.33 2.37
CA ALA A 158 12.51 -2.40 2.38
C ALA A 158 12.31 -3.05 1.00
N CYS A 159 12.81 -2.46 -0.08
CA CYS A 159 12.63 -2.95 -1.43
C CYS A 159 13.49 -4.18 -1.72
N SER A 160 12.89 -5.18 -2.36
CA SER A 160 13.56 -6.35 -2.94
C SER A 160 12.89 -6.74 -4.27
N PRO A 161 12.84 -5.83 -5.26
CA PRO A 161 12.11 -6.02 -6.49
C PRO A 161 12.82 -6.97 -7.45
N ILE A 162 12.08 -7.44 -8.46
CA ILE A 162 12.65 -8.16 -9.60
C ILE A 162 13.20 -7.18 -10.63
N ASP A 163 14.15 -7.65 -11.43
CA ASP A 163 14.60 -7.02 -12.67
C ASP A 163 13.76 -7.56 -13.83
N ASP A 164 13.09 -6.69 -14.57
CA ASP A 164 12.30 -7.05 -15.75
C ASP A 164 12.28 -5.92 -16.79
N LYS A 165 11.58 -6.14 -17.92
CA LYS A 165 11.42 -5.16 -19.00
C LYS A 165 10.78 -3.82 -18.60
N ARG A 166 10.20 -3.72 -17.39
CA ARG A 166 9.55 -2.50 -16.88
C ARG A 166 10.47 -1.63 -16.04
N GLY A 167 11.51 -2.23 -15.48
CA GLY A 167 12.49 -1.52 -14.66
C GLY A 167 13.47 -2.45 -13.99
N THR A 168 14.68 -1.93 -13.80
CA THR A 168 15.73 -2.60 -13.04
C THR A 168 15.42 -2.57 -11.54
N VAL A 169 16.12 -3.40 -10.77
CA VAL A 169 16.06 -3.39 -9.30
C VAL A 169 16.38 -1.99 -8.77
N GLU A 170 17.46 -1.37 -9.25
CA GLU A 170 17.89 -0.03 -8.85
C GLU A 170 16.80 1.02 -9.13
N PHE A 171 16.30 1.06 -10.37
CA PHE A 171 15.26 2.00 -10.78
C PHE A 171 13.98 1.90 -9.92
N ARG A 172 13.51 0.66 -9.65
CA ARG A 172 12.32 0.44 -8.81
C ARG A 172 12.54 0.94 -7.39
N THR A 173 13.72 0.68 -6.83
CA THR A 173 14.10 1.10 -5.48
C THR A 173 14.15 2.63 -5.38
N ASP A 174 14.77 3.31 -6.34
CA ASP A 174 14.86 4.77 -6.37
C ASP A 174 13.48 5.42 -6.52
N ILE A 175 12.66 4.91 -7.46
CA ILE A 175 11.31 5.44 -7.67
C ILE A 175 10.41 5.22 -6.45
N ALA A 176 10.59 4.14 -5.69
CA ALA A 176 9.83 3.90 -4.46
C ALA A 176 10.07 5.03 -3.43
N GLY A 177 11.32 5.43 -3.21
CA GLY A 177 11.66 6.56 -2.34
C GLY A 177 11.06 7.89 -2.83
N VAL A 178 11.16 8.17 -4.13
CA VAL A 178 10.57 9.38 -4.74
C VAL A 178 9.06 9.41 -4.59
N LEU A 179 8.37 8.29 -4.86
CA LEU A 179 6.92 8.22 -4.71
C LEU A 179 6.50 8.35 -3.25
N ALA A 180 7.22 7.75 -2.30
CA ALA A 180 6.92 7.85 -0.88
C ALA A 180 6.89 9.31 -0.41
N ARG A 181 7.89 10.12 -0.79
CA ARG A 181 7.93 11.56 -0.48
C ARG A 181 6.71 12.30 -1.06
N ARG A 182 6.33 12.02 -2.31
CA ARG A 182 5.17 12.64 -2.96
C ARG A 182 3.86 12.25 -2.28
N VAL A 183 3.70 10.97 -1.97
CA VAL A 183 2.49 10.44 -1.31
C VAL A 183 2.37 11.02 0.10
N ALA A 184 3.46 11.08 0.87
CA ALA A 184 3.49 11.68 2.20
C ALA A 184 3.07 13.15 2.18
N SER A 185 3.59 13.95 1.24
CA SER A 185 3.20 15.35 1.06
C SER A 185 1.71 15.53 0.76
N ILE A 186 1.14 14.66 -0.08
CA ILE A 186 -0.29 14.69 -0.41
C ILE A 186 -1.13 14.29 0.82
N ALA A 187 -0.74 13.23 1.52
CA ALA A 187 -1.43 12.75 2.72
C ALA A 187 -1.41 13.82 3.82
N PHE A 188 -0.26 14.46 4.05
CA PHE A 188 -0.09 15.55 5.02
C PHE A 188 -0.99 16.76 4.69
N THR A 189 -1.02 17.18 3.42
CA THR A 189 -1.89 18.27 2.97
C THR A 189 -3.38 17.96 3.19
N ARG A 190 -3.76 16.68 3.04
CA ARG A 190 -5.14 16.24 3.27
C ARG A 190 -5.50 16.13 4.74
N ALA A 191 -4.54 15.80 5.61
CA ALA A 191 -4.73 15.72 7.06
C ALA A 191 -4.92 17.09 7.70
N GLY A 192 -4.30 18.13 7.16
CA GLY A 192 -4.40 19.52 7.66
C GLY A 192 -5.63 20.30 7.14
N LYS A 193 -6.55 19.63 6.45
CA LYS A 193 -7.82 20.21 5.96
C LYS A 193 -8.99 19.83 6.85
#